data_8279fb44e91b06f2835b23df1387e42f
#
_entry.id   8279fb44e91b06f2835b23df1387e42f
#
_cell.length_a   1.000
_cell.length_b   1.000
_cell.length_c   1.000
_cell.angle_alpha   90.00
_cell.angle_beta   90.00
_cell.angle_gamma   90.00
#
_symmetry.space_group_name_H-M   'P 1'
#
loop_
_entity.id
_entity.type
_entity.pdbx_description
1 polymer ?
#
loop_
_entity_poly.entity_id
_entity_poly.type
_entity_poly.pdbx_seq_one_letter_code
_entity_poly.pdbx_strand_id
1 'polypeptide(L)'
;MIENNSRNGNDRDLFFREEEDWGRYNQMKLLIVIDMQNDFIDGALGTAEAAAIVPKVIAKIKGFDGTVLATQDTHYENYLTTQEGKNLPVPHCIVNTEGWQIRKEIADLISTEPIIKETFGSSRLPERIRTLSDQEAIESITLVGLCTDICVISNAMVLKAFFPELPIHVDASCCAGVTR
;
A
#
# COMPACT_ATOMS: atom_id res chain seq x y z
N MET A 1 -69.77 -10.83 37.65
CA MET A 1 -69.32 -11.32 36.35
C MET A 1 -68.14 -10.44 35.97
N ILE A 2 -67.00 -11.00 36.07
CA ILE A 2 -65.70 -10.30 35.84
C ILE A 2 -65.09 -10.96 34.60
N GLU A 3 -64.98 -10.22 33.49
CA GLU A 3 -64.32 -10.69 32.29
C GLU A 3 -62.82 -10.39 32.38
N ASN A 4 -62.07 -11.44 32.34
CA ASN A 4 -60.59 -11.44 32.18
C ASN A 4 -60.28 -11.16 30.74
N ASN A 5 -59.53 -10.09 30.48
CA ASN A 5 -58.94 -9.81 29.18
C ASN A 5 -57.40 -9.99 29.27
N SER A 6 -56.96 -11.16 28.90
CA SER A 6 -55.56 -11.52 28.78
C SER A 6 -54.92 -10.85 27.53
N ARG A 7 -54.05 -9.91 27.73
CA ARG A 7 -53.18 -9.38 26.68
C ARG A 7 -51.90 -10.23 26.62
N ASN A 8 -51.86 -11.15 25.67
CA ASN A 8 -50.62 -11.73 25.19
C ASN A 8 -50.12 -10.84 24.04
N GLY A 9 -49.16 -10.00 24.33
CA GLY A 9 -48.37 -9.26 23.35
C GLY A 9 -46.93 -9.73 23.47
N ASN A 10 -46.46 -10.36 22.41
CA ASN A 10 -45.14 -10.94 22.31
C ASN A 10 -44.15 -9.79 22.03
N ASP A 11 -43.55 -9.23 23.09
CA ASP A 11 -42.56 -8.12 23.01
C ASP A 11 -41.16 -8.56 22.51
N ARG A 12 -41.07 -9.66 21.75
CA ARG A 12 -39.81 -10.15 21.21
C ARG A 12 -39.55 -9.73 19.77
N ASP A 13 -40.47 -9.09 19.08
CA ASP A 13 -40.33 -8.74 17.65
C ASP A 13 -39.93 -7.28 17.42
N LEU A 14 -39.51 -6.54 18.45
CA LEU A 14 -39.15 -5.13 18.33
C LEU A 14 -37.61 -4.86 18.28
N PHE A 15 -36.79 -5.92 18.34
CA PHE A 15 -35.32 -5.77 18.31
C PHE A 15 -34.65 -6.23 17.00
N PHE A 16 -35.41 -6.59 15.96
CA PHE A 16 -34.90 -6.99 14.66
C PHE A 16 -35.43 -6.11 13.53
N ARG A 17 -35.44 -4.81 13.74
CA ARG A 17 -35.57 -3.86 12.64
C ARG A 17 -34.46 -2.85 12.77
N GLU A 18 -33.76 -2.74 11.62
CA GLU A 18 -32.68 -1.85 11.29
C GLU A 18 -31.28 -2.45 11.46
N GLU A 19 -31.02 -3.63 10.88
CA GLU A 19 -29.80 -3.74 10.09
C GLU A 19 -29.99 -2.81 8.89
N GLU A 20 -30.02 -1.52 9.20
CA GLU A 20 -29.97 -0.49 8.17
C GLU A 20 -28.72 -0.71 7.36
N ASP A 21 -28.94 -0.80 6.08
CA ASP A 21 -28.11 -0.71 4.89
C ASP A 21 -26.92 0.30 5.04
N TRP A 22 -26.05 0.06 6.01
CA TRP A 22 -24.74 0.71 6.14
C TRP A 22 -23.77 0.23 5.06
N GLY A 23 -24.22 -0.61 4.12
CA GLY A 23 -23.46 -1.43 3.21
C GLY A 23 -23.17 -0.83 1.85
N ARG A 24 -23.44 0.42 1.56
CA ARG A 24 -23.01 1.07 0.29
C ARG A 24 -22.48 2.48 0.50
N TYR A 25 -21.62 2.65 1.47
CA TYR A 25 -20.64 3.72 1.35
C TYR A 25 -19.65 3.28 0.26
N ASN A 26 -19.37 4.18 -0.68
CA ASN A 26 -18.28 4.02 -1.63
C ASN A 26 -17.04 3.54 -0.85
N GLN A 27 -16.58 2.32 -1.12
CA GLN A 27 -15.41 1.78 -0.46
C GLN A 27 -14.22 1.98 -1.38
N MET A 28 -13.21 2.68 -0.89
CA MET A 28 -12.01 2.99 -1.66
C MET A 28 -11.05 1.80 -1.68
N LYS A 29 -10.56 1.45 -2.87
CA LYS A 29 -9.42 0.55 -3.03
C LYS A 29 -8.12 1.35 -3.09
N LEU A 30 -7.06 0.83 -2.50
CA LEU A 30 -5.73 1.43 -2.56
C LEU A 30 -4.78 0.55 -3.36
N LEU A 31 -4.05 1.16 -4.29
CA LEU A 31 -2.88 0.58 -4.93
C LEU A 31 -1.63 1.27 -4.39
N ILE A 32 -0.73 0.52 -3.79
CA ILE A 32 0.54 1.03 -3.28
C ILE A 32 1.66 0.58 -4.21
N VAL A 33 2.26 1.54 -4.89
CA VAL A 33 3.41 1.35 -5.78
C VAL A 33 4.68 1.51 -4.95
N ILE A 34 5.34 0.40 -4.66
CA ILE A 34 6.52 0.36 -3.78
C ILE A 34 7.78 0.61 -4.61
N ASP A 35 8.48 1.70 -4.31
CA ASP A 35 9.86 2.01 -4.68
C ASP A 35 10.20 1.74 -6.17
N MET A 36 9.32 2.10 -7.09
CA MET A 36 9.58 1.97 -8.53
C MET A 36 10.55 3.05 -9.02
N GLN A 37 11.75 3.08 -8.40
CA GLN A 37 12.82 4.05 -8.62
C GLN A 37 13.87 3.54 -9.62
N ASN A 38 14.58 4.47 -10.27
CA ASN A 38 15.54 4.12 -11.29
C ASN A 38 16.66 3.21 -10.78
N ASP A 39 17.16 3.45 -9.56
CA ASP A 39 18.22 2.61 -8.98
C ASP A 39 17.81 1.15 -8.78
N PHE A 40 16.53 0.89 -8.49
CA PHE A 40 16.03 -0.48 -8.35
C PHE A 40 15.59 -1.11 -9.68
N ILE A 41 15.32 -0.31 -10.72
CA ILE A 41 14.86 -0.82 -12.03
C ILE A 41 16.04 -1.23 -12.90
N ASP A 42 16.94 -0.29 -13.20
CA ASP A 42 18.07 -0.47 -14.09
C ASP A 42 19.35 0.30 -13.67
N GLY A 43 19.31 0.94 -12.47
CA GLY A 43 20.44 1.65 -11.87
C GLY A 43 21.29 0.77 -10.96
N ALA A 44 21.73 1.33 -9.82
CA ALA A 44 22.73 0.73 -8.92
C ALA A 44 22.38 -0.69 -8.43
N LEU A 45 21.09 -0.97 -8.20
CA LEU A 45 20.55 -2.27 -7.76
C LEU A 45 19.58 -2.87 -8.80
N GLY A 46 19.63 -2.39 -10.04
CA GLY A 46 18.72 -2.79 -11.10
C GLY A 46 18.90 -4.25 -11.53
N THR A 47 17.80 -4.87 -11.95
CA THR A 47 17.77 -6.24 -12.50
C THR A 47 16.92 -6.29 -13.77
N ALA A 48 17.15 -7.31 -14.61
CA ALA A 48 16.32 -7.53 -15.80
C ALA A 48 14.86 -7.81 -15.41
N GLU A 49 14.65 -8.50 -14.32
CA GLU A 49 13.33 -8.80 -13.75
C GLU A 49 12.61 -7.52 -13.28
N ALA A 50 13.32 -6.61 -12.62
CA ALA A 50 12.79 -5.31 -12.21
C ALA A 50 12.39 -4.45 -13.42
N ALA A 51 13.23 -4.40 -14.45
CA ALA A 51 12.89 -3.70 -15.70
C ALA A 51 11.66 -4.32 -16.40
N ALA A 52 11.53 -5.65 -16.36
CA ALA A 52 10.43 -6.37 -17.01
C ALA A 52 9.06 -6.14 -16.37
N ILE A 53 8.99 -5.72 -15.10
CA ILE A 53 7.70 -5.42 -14.46
C ILE A 53 7.21 -3.99 -14.73
N VAL A 54 8.05 -3.07 -15.17
CA VAL A 54 7.68 -1.65 -15.41
C VAL A 54 6.41 -1.53 -16.27
N PRO A 55 6.30 -2.17 -17.46
CA PRO A 55 5.09 -2.07 -18.27
C PRO A 55 3.85 -2.69 -17.58
N LYS A 56 4.05 -3.72 -16.73
CA LYS A 56 2.95 -4.35 -15.99
C LYS A 56 2.43 -3.43 -14.88
N VAL A 57 3.33 -2.76 -14.15
CA VAL A 57 2.97 -1.76 -13.12
C VAL A 57 2.24 -0.58 -13.76
N ILE A 58 2.72 -0.08 -14.90
CA ILE A 58 2.03 0.97 -15.69
C ILE A 58 0.61 0.54 -16.06
N ALA A 59 0.45 -0.67 -16.60
CA ALA A 59 -0.86 -1.20 -16.98
C ALA A 59 -1.78 -1.34 -15.75
N LYS A 60 -1.22 -1.81 -14.61
CA LYS A 60 -1.94 -1.94 -13.35
C LYS A 60 -2.45 -0.59 -12.84
N ILE A 61 -1.60 0.44 -12.82
CA ILE A 61 -1.98 1.81 -12.40
C ILE A 61 -3.10 2.34 -13.29
N LYS A 62 -2.95 2.23 -14.63
CA LYS A 62 -3.95 2.73 -15.59
C LYS A 62 -5.30 2.04 -15.50
N GLY A 63 -5.32 0.78 -15.13
CA GLY A 63 -6.55 -0.03 -15.00
C GLY A 63 -7.10 -0.09 -13.58
N PHE A 64 -6.49 0.62 -12.62
CA PHE A 64 -6.91 0.55 -11.23
C PHE A 64 -8.06 1.51 -10.94
N ASP A 65 -9.16 0.97 -10.43
CA ASP A 65 -10.30 1.73 -9.95
C ASP A 65 -10.15 1.98 -8.45
N GLY A 66 -9.54 3.12 -8.09
CA GLY A 66 -9.24 3.49 -6.71
C GLY A 66 -8.10 4.52 -6.61
N THR A 67 -7.62 4.72 -5.39
CA THR A 67 -6.53 5.66 -5.11
C THR A 67 -5.17 4.99 -5.22
N VAL A 68 -4.25 5.64 -5.95
CA VAL A 68 -2.87 5.17 -6.12
C VAL A 68 -1.93 6.00 -5.26
N LEU A 69 -1.13 5.34 -4.43
CA LEU A 69 -0.05 5.93 -3.65
C LEU A 69 1.28 5.33 -4.10
N ALA A 70 2.38 6.06 -3.89
CA ALA A 70 3.73 5.53 -4.09
C ALA A 70 4.57 5.71 -2.84
N THR A 71 5.50 4.79 -2.61
CA THR A 71 6.61 4.99 -1.68
C THR A 71 7.88 5.32 -2.46
N GLN A 72 8.79 6.00 -1.80
CA GLN A 72 10.10 6.37 -2.37
C GLN A 72 11.17 6.17 -1.32
N ASP A 73 12.01 5.16 -1.54
CA ASP A 73 13.15 4.89 -0.69
C ASP A 73 14.15 6.04 -0.78
N THR A 74 14.71 6.48 0.35
CA THR A 74 15.49 7.71 0.38
C THR A 74 16.66 7.58 1.34
N HIS A 75 17.84 7.68 0.78
CA HIS A 75 19.11 7.70 1.51
C HIS A 75 19.84 9.03 1.30
N TYR A 76 20.85 9.26 2.11
CA TYR A 76 21.66 10.48 2.11
C TYR A 76 23.12 10.14 1.86
N GLU A 77 23.98 11.16 1.66
CA GLU A 77 25.40 11.00 1.37
C GLU A 77 26.16 10.14 2.39
N ASN A 78 25.65 10.07 3.64
CA ASN A 78 26.23 9.25 4.70
C ASN A 78 25.79 7.77 4.67
N TYR A 79 25.11 7.31 3.63
CA TYR A 79 24.54 5.96 3.52
C TYR A 79 25.49 4.85 3.98
N LEU A 80 26.74 4.87 3.50
CA LEU A 80 27.75 3.84 3.82
C LEU A 80 28.10 3.77 5.33
N THR A 81 27.74 4.78 6.12
CA THR A 81 27.96 4.78 7.58
C THR A 81 26.77 4.26 8.35
N THR A 82 25.63 4.11 7.70
CA THR A 82 24.39 3.56 8.28
C THR A 82 24.52 2.05 8.52
N GLN A 83 23.61 1.48 9.32
CA GLN A 83 23.57 0.04 9.51
C GLN A 83 23.26 -0.70 8.20
N GLU A 84 22.35 -0.17 7.39
CA GLU A 84 22.01 -0.73 6.10
C GLU A 84 23.20 -0.68 5.15
N GLY A 85 23.85 0.47 5.00
CA GLY A 85 25.01 0.64 4.14
C GLY A 85 26.22 -0.21 4.53
N LYS A 86 26.33 -0.63 5.80
CA LYS A 86 27.35 -1.60 6.24
C LYS A 86 27.04 -3.02 5.78
N ASN A 87 25.77 -3.38 5.65
CA ASN A 87 25.33 -4.70 5.20
C ASN A 87 25.17 -4.78 3.69
N LEU A 88 24.76 -3.68 3.05
CA LEU A 88 24.63 -3.52 1.60
C LEU A 88 25.44 -2.31 1.15
N PRO A 89 26.77 -2.44 0.92
CA PRO A 89 27.67 -1.31 0.64
C PRO A 89 27.55 -0.81 -0.82
N VAL A 90 26.34 -0.64 -1.29
CA VAL A 90 26.02 -0.10 -2.63
C VAL A 90 25.15 1.14 -2.44
N PRO A 91 25.71 2.36 -2.55
CA PRO A 91 24.90 3.58 -2.49
C PRO A 91 23.82 3.55 -3.57
N HIS A 92 22.59 3.76 -3.14
CA HIS A 92 21.42 3.79 -4.00
C HIS A 92 20.37 4.75 -3.43
N CYS A 93 19.47 5.18 -4.26
CA CYS A 93 18.36 6.07 -3.88
C CYS A 93 18.82 7.28 -3.05
N ILE A 94 20.02 7.81 -3.38
CA ILE A 94 20.53 9.01 -2.71
C ILE A 94 19.68 10.21 -3.14
N VAL A 95 19.17 10.93 -2.17
CA VAL A 95 18.24 12.07 -2.39
C VAL A 95 18.78 13.02 -3.47
N ASN A 96 17.89 13.52 -4.33
CA ASN A 96 18.18 14.42 -5.46
C ASN A 96 19.05 13.84 -6.59
N THR A 97 19.34 12.53 -6.60
CA THR A 97 19.98 11.88 -7.75
C THR A 97 18.92 11.35 -8.74
N GLU A 98 19.35 11.06 -9.97
CA GLU A 98 18.49 10.43 -10.97
C GLU A 98 18.03 9.01 -10.52
N GLY A 99 18.90 8.27 -9.85
CA GLY A 99 18.62 6.94 -9.31
C GLY A 99 17.51 6.96 -8.27
N TRP A 100 17.42 8.02 -7.46
CA TRP A 100 16.39 8.22 -6.46
C TRP A 100 15.01 8.50 -7.07
N GLN A 101 14.92 9.06 -8.27
CA GLN A 101 13.64 9.40 -8.89
C GLN A 101 12.80 8.14 -9.17
N ILE A 102 11.52 8.24 -8.90
CA ILE A 102 10.56 7.25 -9.41
C ILE A 102 10.61 7.27 -10.95
N ARG A 103 10.58 6.10 -11.57
CA ARG A 103 10.56 5.98 -13.03
C ARG A 103 9.52 6.91 -13.62
N LYS A 104 9.95 7.79 -14.54
CA LYS A 104 9.14 8.89 -15.06
C LYS A 104 7.77 8.44 -15.57
N GLU A 105 7.71 7.34 -16.32
CA GLU A 105 6.46 6.83 -16.90
C GLU A 105 5.46 6.34 -15.83
N ILE A 106 5.95 6.05 -14.62
CA ILE A 106 5.14 5.68 -13.46
C ILE A 106 4.77 6.94 -12.68
N ALA A 107 5.73 7.84 -12.45
CA ALA A 107 5.51 9.09 -11.74
C ALA A 107 4.42 9.96 -12.42
N ASP A 108 4.43 10.03 -13.75
CA ASP A 108 3.44 10.78 -14.54
C ASP A 108 1.99 10.25 -14.37
N LEU A 109 1.80 9.05 -13.83
CA LEU A 109 0.49 8.42 -13.60
C LEU A 109 -0.01 8.59 -12.17
N ILE A 110 0.82 9.06 -11.25
CA ILE A 110 0.51 9.16 -9.83
C ILE A 110 0.35 10.62 -9.47
N SER A 111 -0.84 11.01 -9.04
CA SER A 111 -1.18 12.41 -8.74
C SER A 111 -0.82 12.83 -7.31
N THR A 112 -0.44 11.88 -6.45
CA THR A 112 -0.10 12.15 -5.05
C THR A 112 1.42 12.25 -4.88
N GLU A 113 1.87 13.08 -3.91
CA GLU A 113 3.28 13.10 -3.53
C GLU A 113 3.71 11.73 -2.98
N PRO A 114 4.88 11.23 -3.39
CA PRO A 114 5.41 9.97 -2.87
C PRO A 114 5.64 10.02 -1.36
N ILE A 115 5.42 8.91 -0.71
CA ILE A 115 5.69 8.73 0.72
C ILE A 115 7.16 8.36 0.88
N ILE A 116 7.94 9.33 1.32
CA ILE A 116 9.37 9.15 1.60
C ILE A 116 9.55 8.17 2.76
N LYS A 117 10.44 7.20 2.59
CA LYS A 117 10.85 6.26 3.63
C LYS A 117 12.36 6.10 3.65
N GLU A 118 12.93 5.88 4.81
CA GLU A 118 14.37 5.71 5.05
C GLU A 118 14.72 4.29 5.50
N THR A 119 13.74 3.38 5.43
CA THR A 119 13.83 1.99 5.86
C THR A 119 12.97 1.12 4.95
N PHE A 120 13.17 -0.19 4.99
CA PHE A 120 12.46 -1.14 4.12
C PHE A 120 10.94 -1.01 4.23
N GLY A 121 10.39 -0.99 5.46
CA GLY A 121 8.97 -0.72 5.70
C GLY A 121 8.75 0.75 6.10
N SER A 122 7.74 1.38 5.56
CA SER A 122 7.41 2.78 5.86
C SER A 122 6.58 2.90 7.13
N SER A 123 7.05 3.68 8.10
CA SER A 123 6.24 4.08 9.25
C SER A 123 5.17 5.13 8.91
N ARG A 124 5.38 5.90 7.84
CA ARG A 124 4.46 6.97 7.39
C ARG A 124 3.30 6.43 6.54
N LEU A 125 3.47 5.27 5.90
CA LEU A 125 2.44 4.70 5.05
C LEU A 125 1.15 4.36 5.84
N PRO A 126 1.20 3.73 7.03
CA PRO A 126 0.00 3.53 7.85
C PRO A 126 -0.70 4.83 8.26
N GLU A 127 0.04 5.88 8.56
CA GLU A 127 -0.51 7.19 8.92
C GLU A 127 -1.27 7.81 7.74
N ARG A 128 -0.68 7.74 6.54
CA ARG A 128 -1.33 8.21 5.33
C ARG A 128 -2.63 7.46 5.04
N ILE A 129 -2.62 6.13 5.21
CA ILE A 129 -3.80 5.28 5.02
C ILE A 129 -4.89 5.61 6.04
N ARG A 130 -4.53 5.85 7.32
CA ARG A 130 -5.50 6.30 8.33
C ARG A 130 -6.18 7.61 7.93
N THR A 131 -5.39 8.60 7.49
CA THR A 131 -5.94 9.88 7.02
C THR A 131 -6.94 9.69 5.86
N LEU A 132 -6.71 8.73 4.98
CA LEU A 132 -7.64 8.41 3.91
C LEU A 132 -8.87 7.67 4.46
N SER A 133 -8.70 6.75 5.40
CA SER A 133 -9.80 6.01 6.02
C SER A 133 -10.74 6.87 6.85
N ASP A 134 -10.26 8.01 7.36
CA ASP A 134 -11.11 9.01 8.04
C ASP A 134 -12.07 9.73 7.07
N GLN A 135 -11.77 9.71 5.76
CA GLN A 135 -12.57 10.34 4.71
C GLN A 135 -13.50 9.34 4.02
N GLU A 136 -13.01 8.12 3.77
CA GLU A 136 -13.73 7.08 3.07
C GLU A 136 -13.25 5.70 3.54
N ALA A 137 -14.20 4.76 3.73
CA ALA A 137 -13.86 3.40 4.15
C ALA A 137 -12.97 2.70 3.11
N ILE A 138 -11.92 2.01 3.57
CA ILE A 138 -11.01 1.29 2.67
C ILE A 138 -11.49 -0.16 2.54
N GLU A 139 -11.74 -0.60 1.31
CA GLU A 139 -12.12 -1.97 0.97
C GLU A 139 -10.93 -2.92 1.02
N SER A 140 -9.83 -2.52 0.39
CA SER A 140 -8.63 -3.36 0.26
C SER A 140 -7.40 -2.55 -0.12
N ILE A 141 -6.23 -3.13 0.14
CA ILE A 141 -4.93 -2.61 -0.30
C ILE A 141 -4.25 -3.62 -1.21
N THR A 142 -3.75 -3.18 -2.35
CA THR A 142 -2.89 -3.98 -3.24
C THR A 142 -1.51 -3.36 -3.31
N LEU A 143 -0.45 -4.15 -3.10
CA LEU A 143 0.94 -3.73 -3.25
C LEU A 143 1.51 -4.28 -4.55
N VAL A 144 2.30 -3.45 -5.22
CA VAL A 144 3.10 -3.77 -6.42
C VAL A 144 4.45 -3.10 -6.30
N GLY A 145 5.45 -3.54 -7.05
CA GLY A 145 6.76 -2.84 -7.15
C GLY A 145 7.95 -3.64 -6.64
N LEU A 146 8.92 -2.95 -6.07
CA LEU A 146 10.27 -3.44 -5.80
C LEU A 146 10.67 -3.24 -4.32
N CYS A 147 11.51 -4.07 -3.75
CA CYS A 147 11.75 -5.44 -4.18
C CYS A 147 10.82 -6.35 -3.41
N THR A 148 10.34 -7.43 -4.03
CA THR A 148 9.36 -8.36 -3.42
C THR A 148 9.80 -8.85 -2.05
N ASP A 149 11.06 -9.28 -1.96
CA ASP A 149 11.70 -9.91 -0.81
C ASP A 149 12.23 -8.92 0.25
N ILE A 150 12.10 -7.62 0.02
CA ILE A 150 12.58 -6.57 0.93
C ILE A 150 11.46 -5.55 1.22
N CYS A 151 11.33 -4.51 0.39
CA CYS A 151 10.42 -3.39 0.67
C CYS A 151 8.94 -3.77 0.54
N VAL A 152 8.58 -4.61 -0.45
CA VAL A 152 7.18 -5.03 -0.64
C VAL A 152 6.69 -5.84 0.56
N ILE A 153 7.42 -6.89 0.95
CA ILE A 153 7.03 -7.72 2.11
C ILE A 153 7.07 -6.92 3.42
N SER A 154 8.06 -6.06 3.61
CA SER A 154 8.17 -5.22 4.81
C SER A 154 6.96 -4.30 4.95
N ASN A 155 6.54 -3.63 3.89
CA ASN A 155 5.35 -2.79 3.91
C ASN A 155 4.06 -3.61 4.09
N ALA A 156 3.95 -4.78 3.45
CA ALA A 156 2.80 -5.67 3.64
C ALA A 156 2.63 -6.08 5.11
N MET A 157 3.74 -6.45 5.78
CA MET A 157 3.73 -6.83 7.19
C MET A 157 3.42 -5.65 8.11
N VAL A 158 4.00 -4.48 7.86
CA VAL A 158 3.69 -3.26 8.60
C VAL A 158 2.20 -2.93 8.46
N LEU A 159 1.67 -2.92 7.25
CA LEU A 159 0.26 -2.63 7.01
C LEU A 159 -0.65 -3.66 7.68
N LYS A 160 -0.31 -4.94 7.63
CA LYS A 160 -1.11 -5.99 8.28
C LYS A 160 -1.11 -5.88 9.80
N ALA A 161 -0.01 -5.39 10.39
CA ALA A 161 0.07 -5.12 11.83
C ALA A 161 -0.81 -3.92 12.25
N PHE A 162 -0.89 -2.88 11.41
CA PHE A 162 -1.70 -1.68 11.68
C PHE A 162 -3.19 -1.87 11.34
N PHE A 163 -3.51 -2.71 10.35
CA PHE A 163 -4.86 -2.94 9.83
C PHE A 163 -5.15 -4.44 9.74
N PRO A 164 -5.30 -5.12 10.89
CA PRO A 164 -5.42 -6.59 10.94
C PRO A 164 -6.64 -7.14 10.19
N GLU A 165 -7.72 -6.38 10.09
CA GLU A 165 -8.96 -6.82 9.43
C GLU A 165 -9.01 -6.42 7.95
N LEU A 166 -8.13 -5.50 7.51
CA LEU A 166 -8.15 -5.03 6.13
C LEU A 166 -7.51 -6.08 5.19
N PRO A 167 -8.18 -6.44 4.09
CA PRO A 167 -7.58 -7.28 3.05
C PRO A 167 -6.35 -6.60 2.43
N ILE A 168 -5.19 -7.28 2.50
CA ILE A 168 -3.93 -6.80 1.91
C ILE A 168 -3.45 -7.86 0.91
N HIS A 169 -3.25 -7.43 -0.31
CA HIS A 169 -2.85 -8.26 -1.44
C HIS A 169 -1.49 -7.81 -1.97
N VAL A 170 -0.70 -8.75 -2.48
CA VAL A 170 0.51 -8.49 -3.26
C VAL A 170 0.28 -9.05 -4.65
N ASP A 171 0.32 -8.20 -5.68
CA ASP A 171 0.25 -8.66 -7.06
C ASP A 171 1.65 -9.07 -7.53
N ALA A 172 1.97 -10.33 -7.35
CA ALA A 172 3.28 -10.89 -7.68
C ALA A 172 3.65 -10.74 -9.16
N SER A 173 2.68 -10.59 -10.07
CA SER A 173 2.94 -10.36 -11.49
C SER A 173 3.51 -8.97 -11.77
N CYS A 174 3.31 -8.04 -10.83
CA CYS A 174 3.80 -6.67 -10.84
C CYS A 174 4.89 -6.42 -9.81
N CYS A 175 5.56 -7.48 -9.34
CA CYS A 175 6.67 -7.41 -8.39
C CYS A 175 7.89 -8.15 -8.95
N ALA A 176 9.08 -7.75 -8.50
CA ALA A 176 10.34 -8.47 -8.74
C ALA A 176 11.21 -8.42 -7.47
N GLY A 177 11.91 -9.52 -7.19
CA GLY A 177 12.84 -9.63 -6.08
C GLY A 177 14.27 -9.27 -6.48
N VAL A 178 15.16 -9.18 -5.49
CA VAL A 178 16.62 -9.03 -5.70
C VAL A 178 17.23 -10.39 -6.03
N THR A 179 16.64 -11.45 -5.48
CA THR A 179 17.07 -12.85 -5.71
C THR A 179 16.01 -13.60 -6.49
N ARG A 180 16.48 -14.56 -7.31
CA ARG A 180 15.60 -15.46 -8.09
C ARG A 180 15.02 -16.55 -7.20
#